data_c9100b3874874ffe5e736a484fb60514
#
_entry.id   c9100b3874874ffe5e736a484fb60514
#
_cell.length_a   1.000
_cell.length_b   1.000
_cell.length_c   1.000
_cell.angle_alpha   90.00
_cell.angle_beta   90.00
_cell.angle_gamma   90.00
#
_symmetry.space_group_name_H-M   'P 1'
#
loop_
_entity.id
_entity.type
_entity.pdbx_description
1 polymer ?
#
loop_
_entity_poly.entity_id
_entity_poly.type
_entity_poly.pdbx_seq_one_letter_code
_entity_poly.pdbx_strand_id
1 'polypeptide(L)'
;MSKPRVILAPHFRRIDEIFDHRSLQRLDDLSTIVWGRDDPMPVERFTEEIGHASAVVFGTWAFADALQHAGPQLAAVLEVAGGHHHPELGYERALGRGLHLGSCAPAFAQVVAEHALGLALTAVRGITVADQAMRRGDERWLHDGNAGNSTLFGATIGLIGFGGIARQLVDLTGPFGVTALAFDPHLDDAAVERGGATKSALDELIEQSDVVFVAAAPTDDNRGLVSRSVLERFRPEQTLVVISRASLVDFDAAVELAACGSFTLATDVFPEEPIPDDAAVRSAANTVLTPHIAGALPQALHAIGRMVVNDLESIFRGEAPASMQYLRAETVPSLVRFSNP
;
A
#
# COMPACT_ATOMS: atom_id res chain seq x y z
N MET A 1 26.84 15.06 -25.33
CA MET A 1 26.42 13.66 -25.06
C MET A 1 24.96 13.51 -25.48
N SER A 2 24.58 12.37 -26.06
CA SER A 2 23.16 12.10 -26.34
C SER A 2 22.38 11.98 -25.02
N LYS A 3 21.10 12.42 -25.00
CA LYS A 3 20.23 12.25 -23.83
C LYS A 3 20.09 10.77 -23.46
N PRO A 4 20.02 10.41 -22.16
CA PRO A 4 19.67 9.05 -21.72
C PRO A 4 18.36 8.59 -22.36
N ARG A 5 18.24 7.30 -22.66
CA ARG A 5 17.00 6.72 -23.22
C ARG A 5 16.20 6.08 -22.10
N VAL A 6 14.94 6.49 -21.94
CA VAL A 6 14.02 5.96 -20.92
C VAL A 6 12.86 5.26 -21.60
N ILE A 7 12.71 3.96 -21.36
CA ILE A 7 11.50 3.23 -21.75
C ILE A 7 10.42 3.60 -20.73
N LEU A 8 9.36 4.28 -21.19
CA LEU A 8 8.20 4.66 -20.38
C LEU A 8 6.99 3.81 -20.81
N ALA A 9 6.74 2.73 -20.09
CA ALA A 9 5.67 1.75 -20.34
C ALA A 9 4.79 1.58 -19.08
N PRO A 10 4.03 2.61 -18.69
CA PRO A 10 3.36 2.68 -17.38
C PRO A 10 2.09 1.83 -17.27
N HIS A 11 1.65 1.16 -18.36
CA HIS A 11 0.45 0.32 -18.33
C HIS A 11 0.51 -0.65 -17.13
N PHE A 12 -0.46 -0.70 -16.35
CA PHE A 12 -1.89 -0.39 -16.23
C PHE A 12 -2.23 1.08 -15.87
N ARG A 13 -1.24 1.91 -15.61
CA ARG A 13 -1.41 3.35 -15.36
C ARG A 13 -1.41 4.11 -16.68
N ARG A 14 -2.01 5.31 -16.66
CA ARG A 14 -1.91 6.26 -17.76
C ARG A 14 -0.86 7.32 -17.45
N ILE A 15 -0.23 7.84 -18.48
CA ILE A 15 0.81 8.87 -18.35
C ILE A 15 0.24 10.13 -17.69
N ASP A 16 -0.93 10.60 -18.14
CA ASP A 16 -1.59 11.79 -17.59
C ASP A 16 -2.13 11.57 -16.16
N GLU A 17 -2.31 10.33 -15.73
CA GLU A 17 -2.70 9.97 -14.38
C GLU A 17 -1.52 10.12 -13.39
N ILE A 18 -0.32 9.71 -13.80
CA ILE A 18 0.86 9.64 -12.90
C ILE A 18 1.87 10.77 -13.10
N PHE A 19 1.85 11.47 -14.23
CA PHE A 19 2.70 12.63 -14.46
C PHE A 19 1.85 13.89 -14.58
N ASP A 20 2.08 14.88 -13.71
CA ASP A 20 1.62 16.23 -13.96
C ASP A 20 2.44 16.86 -15.13
N HIS A 21 1.94 17.94 -15.71
CA HIS A 21 2.58 18.62 -16.84
C HIS A 21 4.07 18.94 -16.55
N ARG A 22 4.38 19.37 -15.31
CA ARG A 22 5.75 19.76 -14.94
C ARG A 22 6.69 18.57 -14.85
N SER A 23 6.25 17.46 -14.25
CA SER A 23 7.08 16.26 -14.14
C SER A 23 7.30 15.58 -15.49
N LEU A 24 6.26 15.57 -16.35
CA LEU A 24 6.42 15.02 -17.71
C LEU A 24 7.37 15.89 -18.56
N GLN A 25 7.28 17.21 -18.48
CA GLN A 25 8.21 18.11 -19.17
C GLN A 25 9.65 17.90 -18.69
N ARG A 26 9.87 17.76 -17.36
CA ARG A 26 11.21 17.47 -16.82
C ARG A 26 11.76 16.14 -17.34
N LEU A 27 10.91 15.11 -17.46
CA LEU A 27 11.32 13.80 -17.99
C LEU A 27 11.75 13.92 -19.47
N ASP A 28 11.02 14.68 -20.28
CA ASP A 28 11.33 14.95 -21.69
C ASP A 28 12.61 15.78 -21.84
N ASP A 29 12.80 16.77 -20.96
CA ASP A 29 14.04 17.55 -20.93
C ASP A 29 15.27 16.72 -20.55
N LEU A 30 15.08 15.76 -19.61
CA LEU A 30 16.12 14.90 -19.07
C LEU A 30 16.53 13.78 -20.04
N SER A 31 15.58 13.22 -20.78
CA SER A 31 15.76 11.95 -21.50
C SER A 31 15.14 11.96 -22.90
N THR A 32 15.45 10.91 -23.66
CA THR A 32 14.69 10.54 -24.85
C THR A 32 13.69 9.46 -24.44
N ILE A 33 12.39 9.80 -24.42
CA ILE A 33 11.33 8.87 -24.06
C ILE A 33 11.14 7.88 -25.22
N VAL A 34 11.21 6.60 -24.89
CA VAL A 34 10.92 5.47 -25.78
C VAL A 34 9.57 4.88 -25.40
N TRP A 35 8.74 4.57 -26.38
CA TRP A 35 7.35 4.18 -26.23
C TRP A 35 6.46 5.35 -25.80
N GLY A 36 6.37 5.70 -24.51
CA GLY A 36 5.63 6.88 -24.03
C GLY A 36 4.14 6.82 -24.36
N ARG A 37 3.50 5.66 -24.16
CA ARG A 37 2.08 5.40 -24.43
C ARG A 37 1.43 4.68 -23.26
N ASP A 38 0.11 4.82 -23.17
CA ASP A 38 -0.72 4.15 -22.16
C ASP A 38 -0.99 2.68 -22.48
N ASP A 39 -0.88 2.29 -23.75
CA ASP A 39 -1.06 0.90 -24.19
C ASP A 39 0.08 0.00 -23.69
N PRO A 40 -0.16 -1.31 -23.53
CA PRO A 40 0.90 -2.28 -23.25
C PRO A 40 1.99 -2.23 -24.33
N MET A 41 3.25 -2.11 -23.91
CA MET A 41 4.36 -2.17 -24.84
C MET A 41 4.54 -3.60 -25.36
N PRO A 42 4.61 -3.85 -26.70
CA PRO A 42 4.88 -5.17 -27.23
C PRO A 42 6.26 -5.70 -26.79
N VAL A 43 6.33 -7.00 -26.48
CA VAL A 43 7.57 -7.67 -26.00
C VAL A 43 8.71 -7.53 -27.02
N GLU A 44 8.42 -7.68 -28.29
CA GLU A 44 9.38 -7.54 -29.39
C GLU A 44 9.99 -6.14 -29.39
N ARG A 45 9.12 -5.10 -29.25
CA ARG A 45 9.58 -3.71 -29.20
C ARG A 45 10.41 -3.43 -27.97
N PHE A 46 10.00 -3.96 -26.80
CA PHE A 46 10.79 -3.83 -25.58
C PHE A 46 12.17 -4.48 -25.73
N THR A 47 12.23 -5.68 -26.32
CA THR A 47 13.47 -6.43 -26.53
C THR A 47 14.43 -5.70 -27.46
N GLU A 48 13.92 -5.01 -28.49
CA GLU A 48 14.73 -4.18 -29.39
C GLU A 48 15.32 -2.96 -28.66
N GLU A 49 14.56 -2.33 -27.78
CA GLU A 49 14.94 -1.05 -27.15
C GLU A 49 15.76 -1.21 -25.88
N ILE A 50 15.59 -2.33 -25.13
CA ILE A 50 16.24 -2.51 -23.82
C ILE A 50 17.77 -2.51 -23.91
N GLY A 51 18.33 -2.98 -25.04
CA GLY A 51 19.76 -2.95 -25.29
C GLY A 51 20.35 -1.54 -25.34
N HIS A 52 19.53 -0.52 -25.54
CA HIS A 52 19.91 0.89 -25.64
C HIS A 52 19.32 1.77 -24.53
N ALA A 53 18.54 1.20 -23.64
CA ALA A 53 17.88 1.94 -22.56
C ALA A 53 18.84 2.25 -21.40
N SER A 54 18.71 3.44 -20.82
CA SER A 54 19.39 3.86 -19.60
C SER A 54 18.50 3.61 -18.35
N ALA A 55 17.17 3.63 -18.52
CA ALA A 55 16.21 3.27 -17.48
C ALA A 55 14.93 2.72 -18.10
N VAL A 56 14.19 1.94 -17.29
CA VAL A 56 12.83 1.46 -17.58
C VAL A 56 11.90 1.98 -16.48
N VAL A 57 10.77 2.57 -16.88
CA VAL A 57 9.65 2.95 -16.01
C VAL A 57 8.45 2.13 -16.48
N PHE A 58 7.90 1.29 -15.62
CA PHE A 58 6.86 0.33 -16.00
C PHE A 58 5.75 0.21 -14.95
N GLY A 59 4.56 -0.21 -15.40
CA GLY A 59 3.44 -0.54 -14.52
C GLY A 59 3.29 -2.04 -14.32
N THR A 60 3.11 -2.80 -15.40
CA THR A 60 3.08 -4.27 -15.39
C THR A 60 4.30 -4.81 -16.11
N TRP A 61 4.99 -5.76 -15.48
CA TRP A 61 6.11 -6.44 -16.12
C TRP A 61 5.63 -7.62 -16.96
N ALA A 62 5.57 -7.42 -18.27
CA ALA A 62 5.14 -8.44 -19.23
C ALA A 62 6.30 -8.93 -20.13
N PHE A 63 7.55 -8.65 -19.75
CA PHE A 63 8.71 -8.78 -20.63
C PHE A 63 9.59 -10.00 -20.31
N ALA A 64 9.11 -10.91 -19.47
CA ALA A 64 9.82 -12.12 -19.06
C ALA A 64 11.33 -11.87 -18.79
N ASP A 65 12.21 -12.64 -19.39
CA ASP A 65 13.67 -12.53 -19.22
C ASP A 65 14.35 -11.41 -20.03
N ALA A 66 13.59 -10.45 -20.59
CA ALA A 66 14.15 -9.45 -21.51
C ALA A 66 15.27 -8.60 -20.91
N LEU A 67 15.37 -8.48 -19.56
CA LEU A 67 16.51 -7.81 -18.92
C LEU A 67 17.87 -8.48 -19.21
N GLN A 68 17.89 -9.74 -19.63
CA GLN A 68 19.16 -10.38 -20.07
C GLN A 68 19.77 -9.69 -21.31
N HIS A 69 18.92 -9.03 -22.14
CA HIS A 69 19.34 -8.29 -23.33
C HIS A 69 19.67 -6.82 -23.04
N ALA A 70 19.54 -6.38 -21.78
CA ALA A 70 19.83 -5.01 -21.39
C ALA A 70 21.31 -4.68 -21.53
N GLY A 71 21.60 -3.54 -22.16
CA GLY A 71 22.96 -3.02 -22.32
C GLY A 71 23.59 -2.58 -20.99
N PRO A 72 24.90 -2.30 -20.99
CA PRO A 72 25.65 -1.90 -19.80
C PRO A 72 25.24 -0.51 -19.27
N GLN A 73 24.56 0.31 -20.08
CA GLN A 73 24.09 1.64 -19.69
C GLN A 73 22.76 1.62 -18.90
N LEU A 74 22.08 0.48 -18.80
CA LEU A 74 20.88 0.36 -17.99
C LEU A 74 21.27 0.53 -16.51
N ALA A 75 20.70 1.54 -15.85
CA ALA A 75 21.00 1.88 -14.46
C ALA A 75 19.79 1.66 -13.52
N ALA A 76 18.55 1.76 -14.04
CA ALA A 76 17.37 1.68 -13.20
C ALA A 76 16.20 0.96 -13.87
N VAL A 77 15.39 0.28 -13.04
CA VAL A 77 14.09 -0.30 -13.38
C VAL A 77 13.12 0.15 -12.28
N LEU A 78 12.18 1.02 -12.65
CA LEU A 78 11.31 1.74 -11.74
C LEU A 78 9.85 1.33 -11.95
N GLU A 79 9.23 0.80 -10.92
CA GLU A 79 7.83 0.36 -10.92
C GLU A 79 6.93 1.49 -10.46
N VAL A 80 5.87 1.82 -11.23
CA VAL A 80 4.89 2.86 -10.88
C VAL A 80 3.74 2.33 -10.00
N ALA A 81 4.01 1.26 -9.25
CA ALA A 81 3.10 0.66 -8.29
C ALA A 81 3.59 0.85 -6.85
N GLY A 82 2.75 0.46 -5.88
CA GLY A 82 3.00 0.63 -4.44
C GLY A 82 3.89 -0.43 -3.81
N GLY A 83 4.63 -1.20 -4.58
CA GLY A 83 5.54 -2.24 -4.08
C GLY A 83 6.33 -2.90 -5.20
N HIS A 84 7.06 -3.97 -4.87
CA HIS A 84 7.77 -4.80 -5.84
C HIS A 84 6.96 -6.08 -6.04
N HIS A 85 6.21 -6.15 -7.16
CA HIS A 85 5.22 -7.21 -7.40
C HIS A 85 5.59 -8.16 -8.56
N HIS A 86 6.80 -8.04 -9.10
CA HIS A 86 7.21 -8.72 -10.32
C HIS A 86 8.48 -9.58 -10.12
N PRO A 87 8.38 -10.73 -9.40
CA PRO A 87 9.52 -11.63 -9.17
C PRO A 87 10.11 -12.18 -10.49
N GLU A 88 9.31 -12.26 -11.56
CA GLU A 88 9.72 -12.64 -12.91
C GLU A 88 10.76 -11.67 -13.52
N LEU A 89 10.89 -10.45 -12.97
CA LEU A 89 11.96 -9.52 -13.33
C LEU A 89 13.36 -10.06 -12.92
N GLY A 90 13.41 -10.98 -11.96
CA GLY A 90 14.67 -11.58 -11.49
C GLY A 90 15.47 -10.61 -10.63
N TYR A 91 14.91 -10.17 -9.51
CA TYR A 91 15.46 -9.15 -8.63
C TYR A 91 16.92 -9.39 -8.23
N GLU A 92 17.29 -10.60 -7.82
CA GLU A 92 18.68 -10.93 -7.44
C GLU A 92 19.66 -10.66 -8.57
N ARG A 93 19.33 -11.10 -9.79
CA ARG A 93 20.16 -10.88 -10.97
C ARG A 93 20.29 -9.40 -11.31
N ALA A 94 19.18 -8.67 -11.23
CA ALA A 94 19.15 -7.24 -11.52
C ALA A 94 19.98 -6.45 -10.50
N LEU A 95 19.85 -6.73 -9.20
CA LEU A 95 20.67 -6.15 -8.14
C LEU A 95 22.15 -6.51 -8.28
N GLY A 96 22.45 -7.78 -8.65
CA GLY A 96 23.83 -8.24 -8.91
C GLY A 96 24.51 -7.51 -10.08
N ARG A 97 23.73 -6.90 -10.98
CA ARG A 97 24.23 -6.00 -12.05
C ARG A 97 24.37 -4.54 -11.60
N GLY A 98 24.02 -4.23 -10.35
CA GLY A 98 24.05 -2.86 -9.82
C GLY A 98 22.85 -2.00 -10.25
N LEU A 99 21.74 -2.60 -10.71
CA LEU A 99 20.55 -1.83 -11.10
C LEU A 99 19.82 -1.30 -9.87
N HIS A 100 19.37 -0.05 -9.95
CA HIS A 100 18.42 0.51 -9.00
C HIS A 100 17.01 -0.02 -9.30
N LEU A 101 16.45 -0.79 -8.38
CA LEU A 101 15.07 -1.31 -8.46
C LEU A 101 14.19 -0.51 -7.52
N GLY A 102 13.41 0.42 -8.06
CA GLY A 102 12.58 1.34 -7.29
C GLY A 102 11.08 1.07 -7.43
N SER A 103 10.33 1.30 -6.36
CA SER A 103 8.86 1.31 -6.39
C SER A 103 8.29 2.61 -5.80
N CYS A 104 7.07 2.96 -6.20
CA CYS A 104 6.41 4.19 -5.79
C CYS A 104 5.63 4.06 -4.46
N ALA A 105 5.92 3.06 -3.64
CA ALA A 105 5.26 2.86 -2.34
C ALA A 105 5.17 4.14 -1.48
N PRO A 106 6.20 5.02 -1.40
CA PRO A 106 6.11 6.25 -0.62
C PRO A 106 5.04 7.23 -1.10
N ALA A 107 4.67 7.22 -2.40
CA ALA A 107 3.62 8.10 -2.94
C ALA A 107 2.25 7.83 -2.31
N PHE A 108 2.02 6.60 -1.89
CA PHE A 108 0.74 6.14 -1.36
C PHE A 108 0.67 6.22 0.17
N ALA A 109 1.80 6.15 0.86
CA ALA A 109 1.84 5.96 2.32
C ALA A 109 1.00 6.99 3.08
N GLN A 110 1.12 8.27 2.73
CA GLN A 110 0.42 9.37 3.42
C GLN A 110 -1.10 9.32 3.19
N VAL A 111 -1.53 9.20 1.94
CA VAL A 111 -2.98 9.23 1.61
C VAL A 111 -3.70 7.98 2.07
N VAL A 112 -3.01 6.83 2.05
CA VAL A 112 -3.57 5.57 2.58
C VAL A 112 -3.67 5.63 4.11
N ALA A 113 -2.69 6.20 4.80
CA ALA A 113 -2.76 6.40 6.25
C ALA A 113 -3.87 7.38 6.64
N GLU A 114 -4.05 8.48 5.89
CA GLU A 114 -5.16 9.42 6.08
C GLU A 114 -6.52 8.71 5.92
N HIS A 115 -6.69 7.92 4.87
CA HIS A 115 -7.91 7.15 4.65
C HIS A 115 -8.16 6.12 5.74
N ALA A 116 -7.12 5.39 6.17
CA ALA A 116 -7.21 4.41 7.27
C ALA A 116 -7.64 5.08 8.59
N LEU A 117 -7.11 6.26 8.90
CA LEU A 117 -7.56 7.06 10.05
C LEU A 117 -9.03 7.47 9.89
N GLY A 118 -9.45 7.88 8.68
CA GLY A 118 -10.84 8.19 8.37
C GLY A 118 -11.77 7.00 8.61
N LEU A 119 -11.38 5.80 8.17
CA LEU A 119 -12.11 4.55 8.43
C LEU A 119 -12.19 4.25 9.92
N ALA A 120 -11.07 4.35 10.64
CA ALA A 120 -11.02 4.12 12.08
C ALA A 120 -11.96 5.08 12.85
N LEU A 121 -11.88 6.39 12.58
CA LEU A 121 -12.76 7.39 13.19
C LEU A 121 -14.23 7.15 12.85
N THR A 122 -14.51 6.77 11.60
CA THR A 122 -15.88 6.45 11.17
C THR A 122 -16.43 5.24 11.92
N ALA A 123 -15.65 4.21 12.10
CA ALA A 123 -16.03 3.00 12.84
C ALA A 123 -16.18 3.27 14.33
N VAL A 124 -15.15 3.80 14.98
CA VAL A 124 -15.13 4.07 16.44
C VAL A 124 -16.26 5.00 16.88
N ARG A 125 -16.64 5.97 16.03
CA ARG A 125 -17.69 6.96 16.31
C ARG A 125 -19.06 6.58 15.73
N GLY A 126 -19.19 5.43 15.05
CA GLY A 126 -20.44 4.98 14.45
C GLY A 126 -21.03 5.94 13.40
N ILE A 127 -20.18 6.71 12.70
CA ILE A 127 -20.63 7.84 11.83
C ILE A 127 -21.55 7.35 10.72
N THR A 128 -21.21 6.27 10.02
CA THR A 128 -22.05 5.72 8.94
C THR A 128 -23.38 5.20 9.44
N VAL A 129 -23.41 4.56 10.58
CA VAL A 129 -24.64 4.05 11.21
C VAL A 129 -25.55 5.21 11.58
N ALA A 130 -25.00 6.26 12.20
CA ALA A 130 -25.74 7.46 12.57
C ALA A 130 -26.27 8.23 11.35
N ASP A 131 -25.45 8.42 10.27
CA ASP A 131 -25.90 9.07 9.03
C ASP A 131 -27.06 8.30 8.38
N GLN A 132 -26.96 6.96 8.31
CA GLN A 132 -28.01 6.13 7.76
C GLN A 132 -29.30 6.20 8.59
N ALA A 133 -29.20 6.19 9.93
CA ALA A 133 -30.34 6.34 10.82
C ALA A 133 -31.05 7.68 10.65
N MET A 134 -30.24 8.78 10.58
CA MET A 134 -30.75 10.13 10.28
C MET A 134 -31.55 10.19 8.98
N ARG A 135 -31.04 9.55 7.93
CA ARG A 135 -31.72 9.52 6.61
C ARG A 135 -33.02 8.72 6.60
N ARG A 136 -33.12 7.72 7.48
CA ARG A 136 -34.36 6.91 7.64
C ARG A 136 -35.33 7.50 8.63
N GLY A 137 -34.93 8.44 9.51
CA GLY A 137 -35.74 9.01 10.59
C GLY A 137 -35.91 8.06 11.78
N ASP A 138 -34.94 7.16 11.99
CA ASP A 138 -34.92 6.22 13.13
C ASP A 138 -33.69 6.44 14.06
N GLU A 139 -33.11 7.65 13.98
CA GLU A 139 -31.94 8.03 14.75
C GLU A 139 -32.24 8.12 16.27
N ARG A 140 -31.18 7.88 17.05
CA ARG A 140 -31.18 8.14 18.50
C ARG A 140 -30.34 9.38 18.79
N TRP A 141 -30.78 10.18 19.75
CA TRP A 141 -30.17 11.47 20.05
C TRP A 141 -29.27 11.43 21.30
N LEU A 142 -28.23 12.26 21.29
CA LEU A 142 -27.33 12.52 22.43
C LEU A 142 -26.69 11.23 22.97
N HIS A 143 -26.86 10.99 24.28
CA HIS A 143 -26.25 9.83 24.94
C HIS A 143 -26.70 8.49 24.33
N ASP A 144 -27.99 8.37 24.06
CA ASP A 144 -28.58 7.12 23.52
C ASP A 144 -28.06 6.80 22.10
N GLY A 145 -27.72 7.84 21.33
CA GLY A 145 -27.12 7.70 20.02
C GLY A 145 -25.64 7.31 20.04
N ASN A 146 -24.99 7.42 21.19
CA ASN A 146 -23.57 7.07 21.36
C ASN A 146 -23.36 5.71 22.07
N ALA A 147 -24.42 4.94 22.28
CA ALA A 147 -24.28 3.62 22.90
C ALA A 147 -23.40 2.70 22.02
N GLY A 148 -22.29 2.19 22.57
CA GLY A 148 -21.33 1.36 21.86
C GLY A 148 -20.23 2.12 21.08
N ASN A 149 -20.33 3.46 20.96
CA ASN A 149 -19.28 4.26 20.34
C ASN A 149 -18.15 4.56 21.36
N SER A 150 -16.94 4.78 20.83
CA SER A 150 -15.75 5.09 21.60
C SER A 150 -15.03 6.34 21.06
N THR A 151 -13.81 6.59 21.49
CA THR A 151 -12.95 7.70 21.05
C THR A 151 -11.56 7.21 20.78
N LEU A 152 -10.85 7.89 19.86
CA LEU A 152 -9.44 7.63 19.60
C LEU A 152 -8.52 8.34 20.61
N PHE A 153 -9.03 9.34 21.36
CA PHE A 153 -8.23 10.04 22.37
C PHE A 153 -7.81 9.09 23.49
N GLY A 154 -6.48 8.94 23.67
CA GLY A 154 -5.89 8.08 24.69
C GLY A 154 -6.02 6.57 24.39
N ALA A 155 -6.48 6.19 23.22
CA ALA A 155 -6.65 4.80 22.81
C ALA A 155 -5.30 4.11 22.55
N THR A 156 -5.28 2.80 22.54
CA THR A 156 -4.18 1.99 22.04
C THR A 156 -4.45 1.58 20.58
N ILE A 157 -3.51 1.89 19.69
CA ILE A 157 -3.55 1.41 18.31
C ILE A 157 -2.56 0.28 18.08
N GLY A 158 -2.99 -0.77 17.40
CA GLY A 158 -2.17 -1.90 16.97
C GLY A 158 -1.87 -1.81 15.48
N LEU A 159 -0.61 -1.96 15.10
CA LEU A 159 -0.14 -1.86 13.72
C LEU A 159 0.45 -3.22 13.29
N ILE A 160 -0.26 -3.97 12.47
CA ILE A 160 0.23 -5.21 11.86
C ILE A 160 0.98 -4.84 10.59
N GLY A 161 2.32 -4.94 10.65
CA GLY A 161 3.27 -4.36 9.71
C GLY A 161 3.64 -2.92 10.07
N PHE A 162 4.94 -2.60 10.09
CA PHE A 162 5.44 -1.28 10.50
C PHE A 162 6.23 -0.59 9.38
N GLY A 163 5.64 -0.58 8.17
CA GLY A 163 6.12 0.10 6.97
C GLY A 163 5.75 1.59 6.90
N GLY A 164 5.76 2.15 5.68
CA GLY A 164 5.47 3.56 5.44
C GLY A 164 4.08 4.00 5.91
N ILE A 165 3.03 3.21 5.63
CA ILE A 165 1.65 3.51 6.04
C ILE A 165 1.54 3.56 7.58
N ALA A 166 2.08 2.55 8.26
CA ALA A 166 2.01 2.47 9.72
C ALA A 166 2.73 3.63 10.40
N ARG A 167 3.89 4.04 9.90
CA ARG A 167 4.64 5.20 10.42
C ARG A 167 3.86 6.50 10.24
N GLN A 168 3.22 6.69 9.07
CA GLN A 168 2.33 7.84 8.85
C GLN A 168 1.10 7.80 9.78
N LEU A 169 0.54 6.62 10.09
CA LEU A 169 -0.54 6.48 11.07
C LEU A 169 -0.08 6.91 12.46
N VAL A 170 1.13 6.55 12.91
CA VAL A 170 1.68 7.03 14.18
C VAL A 170 1.76 8.55 14.20
N ASP A 171 2.28 9.17 13.15
CA ASP A 171 2.37 10.63 13.04
C ASP A 171 0.99 11.29 13.08
N LEU A 172 0.02 10.77 12.30
CA LEU A 172 -1.34 11.30 12.21
C LEU A 172 -2.14 11.12 13.51
N THR A 173 -1.88 10.05 14.26
CA THR A 173 -2.62 9.75 15.51
C THR A 173 -1.95 10.34 16.75
N GLY A 174 -0.73 10.84 16.64
CA GLY A 174 -0.02 11.49 17.73
C GLY A 174 -0.83 12.56 18.49
N PRO A 175 -1.53 13.50 17.80
CA PRO A 175 -2.38 14.51 18.45
C PRO A 175 -3.53 13.95 19.30
N PHE A 176 -3.94 12.70 19.08
CA PHE A 176 -4.94 12.03 19.92
C PHE A 176 -4.35 11.43 21.19
N GLY A 177 -3.02 11.49 21.37
CA GLY A 177 -2.34 10.91 22.54
C GLY A 177 -2.46 9.38 22.61
N VAL A 178 -2.46 8.70 21.46
CA VAL A 178 -2.55 7.24 21.39
C VAL A 178 -1.27 6.56 21.88
N THR A 179 -1.39 5.33 22.36
CA THR A 179 -0.28 4.39 22.51
C THR A 179 -0.21 3.53 21.26
N ALA A 180 0.94 3.47 20.59
CA ALA A 180 1.12 2.67 19.37
C ALA A 180 1.90 1.39 19.66
N LEU A 181 1.30 0.23 19.36
CA LEU A 181 1.93 -1.08 19.36
C LEU A 181 2.16 -1.54 17.93
N ALA A 182 3.29 -2.19 17.64
CA ALA A 182 3.58 -2.68 16.30
C ALA A 182 4.06 -4.14 16.31
N PHE A 183 3.48 -4.94 15.43
CA PHE A 183 3.95 -6.27 15.09
C PHE A 183 4.61 -6.22 13.72
N ASP A 184 5.92 -6.45 13.66
CA ASP A 184 6.68 -6.60 12.42
C ASP A 184 7.85 -7.56 12.67
N PRO A 185 7.85 -8.77 12.06
CA PRO A 185 8.90 -9.76 12.29
C PRO A 185 10.25 -9.39 11.67
N HIS A 186 10.27 -8.42 10.74
CA HIS A 186 11.48 -8.01 10.00
C HIS A 186 12.20 -6.81 10.61
N LEU A 187 11.63 -6.17 11.63
CA LEU A 187 12.21 -5.01 12.30
C LEU A 187 12.62 -5.36 13.71
N ASP A 188 13.76 -4.82 14.15
CA ASP A 188 14.17 -4.86 15.55
C ASP A 188 13.40 -3.83 16.41
N ASP A 189 13.48 -3.97 17.72
CA ASP A 189 12.79 -3.11 18.68
C ASP A 189 13.20 -1.63 18.47
N ALA A 190 14.51 -1.38 18.30
CA ALA A 190 15.04 -0.04 18.10
C ALA A 190 14.51 0.63 16.81
N ALA A 191 14.25 -0.12 15.74
CA ALA A 191 13.68 0.41 14.50
C ALA A 191 12.18 0.75 14.67
N VAL A 192 11.45 -0.01 15.47
CA VAL A 192 10.06 0.28 15.83
C VAL A 192 9.96 1.49 16.75
N GLU A 193 10.78 1.56 17.80
CA GLU A 193 10.83 2.68 18.73
C GLU A 193 11.19 4.00 18.05
N ARG A 194 12.17 4.00 17.15
CA ARG A 194 12.50 5.19 16.33
C ARG A 194 11.32 5.68 15.47
N GLY A 195 10.40 4.79 15.13
CA GLY A 195 9.18 5.12 14.40
C GLY A 195 8.01 5.51 15.31
N GLY A 196 8.21 5.63 16.63
CA GLY A 196 7.21 6.11 17.57
C GLY A 196 6.22 5.05 18.07
N ALA A 197 6.54 3.75 17.92
CA ALA A 197 5.73 2.66 18.42
C ALA A 197 6.53 1.72 19.34
N THR A 198 5.85 0.89 20.10
CA THR A 198 6.45 -0.18 20.89
C THR A 198 6.24 -1.51 20.16
N LYS A 199 7.32 -2.29 19.99
CA LYS A 199 7.21 -3.62 19.38
C LYS A 199 6.45 -4.56 20.30
N SER A 200 5.56 -5.36 19.72
CA SER A 200 4.71 -6.30 20.46
C SER A 200 4.57 -7.62 19.68
N ALA A 201 4.30 -8.71 20.38
CA ALA A 201 3.82 -9.94 19.78
C ALA A 201 2.39 -9.72 19.22
N LEU A 202 2.01 -10.47 18.17
CA LEU A 202 0.70 -10.31 17.52
C LEU A 202 -0.46 -10.46 18.52
N ASP A 203 -0.38 -11.48 19.36
CA ASP A 203 -1.41 -11.80 20.35
C ASP A 203 -1.61 -10.67 21.37
N GLU A 204 -0.50 -10.14 21.90
CA GLU A 204 -0.51 -9.02 22.84
C GLU A 204 -1.04 -7.73 22.19
N LEU A 205 -0.65 -7.49 20.94
CA LEU A 205 -1.13 -6.37 20.15
C LEU A 205 -2.66 -6.41 20.03
N ILE A 206 -3.24 -7.56 19.66
CA ILE A 206 -4.70 -7.72 19.55
C ILE A 206 -5.39 -7.49 20.89
N GLU A 207 -4.86 -8.06 21.97
CA GLU A 207 -5.48 -7.94 23.31
C GLU A 207 -5.46 -6.52 23.88
N GLN A 208 -4.40 -5.75 23.59
CA GLN A 208 -4.21 -4.43 24.17
C GLN A 208 -4.74 -3.28 23.33
N SER A 209 -5.01 -3.50 22.04
CA SER A 209 -5.42 -2.44 21.14
C SER A 209 -6.93 -2.19 21.19
N ASP A 210 -7.32 -0.93 20.99
CA ASP A 210 -8.70 -0.52 20.74
C ASP A 210 -9.00 -0.49 19.24
N VAL A 211 -7.98 -0.12 18.43
CA VAL A 211 -8.05 -0.13 16.97
C VAL A 211 -6.84 -0.87 16.39
N VAL A 212 -7.06 -1.85 15.55
CA VAL A 212 -5.99 -2.62 14.89
C VAL A 212 -5.98 -2.32 13.41
N PHE A 213 -4.83 -1.88 12.90
CA PHE A 213 -4.62 -1.61 11.46
C PHE A 213 -3.79 -2.71 10.81
N VAL A 214 -4.30 -3.32 9.75
CA VAL A 214 -3.56 -4.26 8.91
C VAL A 214 -2.90 -3.47 7.78
N ALA A 215 -1.63 -3.14 7.96
CA ALA A 215 -0.82 -2.30 7.08
C ALA A 215 0.43 -3.02 6.52
N ALA A 216 0.60 -4.32 6.79
CA ALA A 216 1.71 -5.11 6.28
C ALA A 216 1.64 -5.23 4.75
N ALA A 217 2.80 -5.26 4.10
CA ALA A 217 2.89 -5.69 2.71
C ALA A 217 2.57 -7.19 2.64
N PRO A 218 1.70 -7.62 1.70
CA PRO A 218 1.38 -9.04 1.57
C PRO A 218 2.57 -9.82 1.01
N THR A 219 2.80 -11.02 1.53
CA THR A 219 3.77 -12.03 1.06
C THR A 219 3.10 -13.39 1.11
N ASP A 220 3.68 -14.41 0.48
CA ASP A 220 3.13 -15.76 0.60
C ASP A 220 3.18 -16.26 2.06
N ASP A 221 4.20 -15.85 2.82
CA ASP A 221 4.42 -16.29 4.18
C ASP A 221 3.44 -15.66 5.19
N ASN A 222 2.82 -14.50 4.86
CA ASN A 222 1.90 -13.83 5.76
C ASN A 222 0.43 -13.85 5.28
N ARG A 223 0.11 -14.68 4.28
CA ARG A 223 -1.27 -14.92 3.86
C ARG A 223 -2.08 -15.48 5.04
N GLY A 224 -3.22 -14.85 5.35
CA GLY A 224 -4.05 -15.24 6.48
C GLY A 224 -3.39 -15.03 7.84
N LEU A 225 -2.41 -14.12 7.96
CA LEU A 225 -1.74 -13.76 9.21
C LEU A 225 -2.75 -13.44 10.32
N VAL A 226 -3.80 -12.70 9.99
CA VAL A 226 -4.94 -12.46 10.87
C VAL A 226 -5.98 -13.54 10.61
N SER A 227 -5.69 -14.74 11.12
CA SER A 227 -6.50 -15.94 10.97
C SER A 227 -7.80 -15.86 11.77
N ARG A 228 -8.75 -16.78 11.53
CA ARG A 228 -9.96 -16.91 12.35
C ARG A 228 -9.63 -16.96 13.86
N SER A 229 -8.64 -17.73 14.26
CA SER A 229 -8.26 -17.85 15.67
C SER A 229 -7.72 -16.55 16.28
N VAL A 230 -7.10 -15.68 15.47
CA VAL A 230 -6.70 -14.32 15.86
C VAL A 230 -7.92 -13.42 15.95
N LEU A 231 -8.82 -13.49 14.98
CA LEU A 231 -10.07 -12.69 14.94
C LEU A 231 -11.01 -13.01 16.12
N GLU A 232 -11.09 -14.25 16.56
CA GLU A 232 -11.90 -14.68 17.71
C GLU A 232 -11.41 -14.11 19.05
N ARG A 233 -10.21 -13.48 19.09
CA ARG A 233 -9.68 -12.80 20.29
C ARG A 233 -10.10 -11.34 20.38
N PHE A 234 -10.71 -10.80 19.32
CA PHE A 234 -11.23 -9.43 19.35
C PHE A 234 -12.43 -9.31 20.31
N ARG A 235 -12.57 -8.12 20.85
CA ARG A 235 -13.69 -7.72 21.74
C ARG A 235 -14.68 -6.83 20.97
N PRO A 236 -15.95 -6.78 21.39
CA PRO A 236 -16.99 -5.99 20.71
C PRO A 236 -16.66 -4.50 20.51
N GLU A 237 -15.87 -3.92 21.42
CA GLU A 237 -15.50 -2.50 21.35
C GLU A 237 -14.33 -2.21 20.41
N GLN A 238 -13.65 -3.25 19.92
CA GLN A 238 -12.51 -3.09 19.05
C GLN A 238 -12.90 -2.86 17.60
N THR A 239 -12.01 -2.18 16.89
CA THR A 239 -12.11 -1.97 15.44
C THR A 239 -10.93 -2.60 14.73
N LEU A 240 -11.20 -3.42 13.70
CA LEU A 240 -10.21 -3.92 12.76
C LEU A 240 -10.27 -3.10 11.48
N VAL A 241 -9.18 -2.45 11.11
CA VAL A 241 -9.03 -1.67 9.85
C VAL A 241 -8.12 -2.41 8.89
N VAL A 242 -8.67 -2.86 7.75
CA VAL A 242 -7.90 -3.56 6.71
C VAL A 242 -7.66 -2.61 5.55
N ILE A 243 -6.41 -2.15 5.39
CA ILE A 243 -6.06 -1.08 4.46
C ILE A 243 -4.98 -1.47 3.45
N SER A 244 -4.28 -2.58 3.64
CA SER A 244 -3.22 -3.01 2.72
C SER A 244 -3.72 -4.03 1.70
N ARG A 245 -3.98 -5.26 2.12
CA ARG A 245 -4.54 -6.32 1.24
C ARG A 245 -5.41 -7.27 2.06
N ALA A 246 -6.54 -7.69 1.49
CA ALA A 246 -7.45 -8.62 2.12
C ALA A 246 -6.84 -10.02 2.35
N SER A 247 -5.87 -10.42 1.55
CA SER A 247 -5.19 -11.72 1.67
C SER A 247 -4.43 -11.94 3.00
N LEU A 248 -4.20 -10.87 3.75
CA LEU A 248 -3.59 -10.94 5.09
C LEU A 248 -4.56 -11.40 6.18
N VAL A 249 -5.85 -11.37 5.88
CA VAL A 249 -6.93 -11.64 6.83
C VAL A 249 -7.75 -12.83 6.34
N ASP A 250 -8.20 -13.69 7.24
CA ASP A 250 -9.31 -14.61 6.96
C ASP A 250 -10.58 -13.75 6.80
N PHE A 251 -10.78 -13.27 5.56
CA PHE A 251 -11.78 -12.23 5.27
C PHE A 251 -13.21 -12.72 5.52
N ASP A 252 -13.51 -13.95 5.18
CA ASP A 252 -14.84 -14.54 5.42
C ASP A 252 -15.14 -14.63 6.92
N ALA A 253 -14.15 -15.08 7.71
CA ALA A 253 -14.27 -15.07 9.16
C ALA A 253 -14.41 -13.66 9.74
N ALA A 254 -13.68 -12.67 9.19
CA ALA A 254 -13.80 -11.28 9.64
C ALA A 254 -15.21 -10.72 9.40
N VAL A 255 -15.80 -10.98 8.24
CA VAL A 255 -17.18 -10.56 7.91
C VAL A 255 -18.20 -11.25 8.82
N GLU A 256 -18.08 -12.56 9.01
CA GLU A 256 -18.97 -13.35 9.89
C GLU A 256 -18.93 -12.84 11.34
N LEU A 257 -17.74 -12.68 11.90
CA LEU A 257 -17.55 -12.24 13.28
C LEU A 257 -17.99 -10.79 13.50
N ALA A 258 -17.72 -9.89 12.55
CA ALA A 258 -18.23 -8.53 12.60
C ALA A 258 -19.75 -8.50 12.55
N ALA A 259 -20.39 -9.27 11.66
CA ALA A 259 -21.86 -9.37 11.58
C ALA A 259 -22.49 -9.88 12.88
N CYS A 260 -21.79 -10.74 13.63
CA CYS A 260 -22.20 -11.23 14.95
C CYS A 260 -21.91 -10.24 16.10
N GLY A 261 -21.25 -9.11 15.83
CA GLY A 261 -20.94 -8.08 16.83
C GLY A 261 -19.68 -8.36 17.65
N SER A 262 -18.77 -9.25 17.17
CA SER A 262 -17.52 -9.54 17.88
C SER A 262 -16.51 -8.38 17.82
N PHE A 263 -16.61 -7.52 16.82
CA PHE A 263 -15.84 -6.27 16.62
C PHE A 263 -16.42 -5.48 15.44
N THR A 264 -15.91 -4.27 15.18
CA THR A 264 -16.24 -3.52 13.96
C THR A 264 -15.17 -3.74 12.90
N LEU A 265 -15.56 -4.14 11.68
CA LEU A 265 -14.68 -4.27 10.53
C LEU A 265 -14.75 -3.01 9.65
N ALA A 266 -13.63 -2.35 9.43
CA ALA A 266 -13.49 -1.27 8.46
C ALA A 266 -12.49 -1.69 7.36
N THR A 267 -12.86 -1.65 6.09
CA THR A 267 -11.99 -2.13 5.01
C THR A 267 -12.12 -1.32 3.74
N ASP A 268 -10.98 -1.12 3.08
CA ASP A 268 -10.89 -0.54 1.74
C ASP A 268 -10.53 -1.60 0.68
N VAL A 269 -10.19 -2.84 1.10
CA VAL A 269 -9.69 -3.89 0.21
C VAL A 269 -10.46 -5.19 0.39
N PHE A 270 -10.58 -5.97 -0.68
CA PHE A 270 -11.39 -7.18 -0.73
C PHE A 270 -10.64 -8.34 -1.40
N PRO A 271 -11.01 -9.61 -1.12
CA PRO A 271 -10.41 -10.78 -1.76
C PRO A 271 -10.58 -10.82 -3.28
N GLU A 272 -11.72 -10.34 -3.78
CA GLU A 272 -12.05 -10.17 -5.19
C GLU A 272 -12.49 -8.72 -5.42
N GLU A 273 -11.96 -8.07 -6.45
CA GLU A 273 -12.26 -6.68 -6.79
C GLU A 273 -12.51 -6.54 -8.29
N PRO A 274 -13.68 -6.02 -8.73
CA PRO A 274 -14.85 -5.59 -7.95
C PRO A 274 -15.54 -6.72 -7.19
N ILE A 275 -16.03 -6.43 -5.98
CA ILE A 275 -16.77 -7.44 -5.20
C ILE A 275 -18.10 -7.81 -5.88
N PRO A 276 -18.50 -9.09 -5.86
CA PRO A 276 -19.81 -9.53 -6.39
C PRO A 276 -20.99 -8.78 -5.77
N ASP A 277 -22.08 -8.67 -6.52
CA ASP A 277 -23.28 -7.95 -6.06
C ASP A 277 -23.93 -8.59 -4.83
N ASP A 278 -23.81 -9.91 -4.69
CA ASP A 278 -24.33 -10.72 -3.59
C ASP A 278 -23.31 -11.00 -2.47
N ALA A 279 -22.14 -10.37 -2.52
CA ALA A 279 -21.10 -10.57 -1.51
C ALA A 279 -21.63 -10.26 -0.09
N ALA A 280 -21.43 -11.20 0.84
CA ALA A 280 -21.94 -11.13 2.21
C ALA A 280 -21.55 -9.84 2.95
N VAL A 281 -20.34 -9.32 2.67
CA VAL A 281 -19.82 -8.07 3.28
C VAL A 281 -20.71 -6.85 2.99
N ARG A 282 -21.44 -6.82 1.86
CA ARG A 282 -22.31 -5.69 1.50
C ARG A 282 -23.48 -5.46 2.47
N SER A 283 -23.96 -6.55 3.08
CA SER A 283 -25.09 -6.53 4.02
C SER A 283 -24.68 -6.81 5.46
N ALA A 284 -23.42 -7.08 5.71
CA ALA A 284 -22.94 -7.39 7.06
C ALA A 284 -23.06 -6.17 7.98
N ALA A 285 -23.62 -6.40 9.18
CA ALA A 285 -23.64 -5.38 10.23
C ALA A 285 -22.20 -5.09 10.73
N ASN A 286 -22.04 -3.98 11.43
CA ASN A 286 -20.78 -3.54 12.03
C ASN A 286 -19.63 -3.48 11.01
N THR A 287 -19.92 -3.03 9.77
CA THR A 287 -18.92 -2.83 8.74
C THR A 287 -18.89 -1.39 8.23
N VAL A 288 -17.68 -0.92 7.88
CA VAL A 288 -17.43 0.34 7.16
C VAL A 288 -16.62 0.00 5.92
N LEU A 289 -17.18 0.26 4.74
CA LEU A 289 -16.64 -0.23 3.46
C LEU A 289 -16.32 0.93 2.52
N THR A 290 -15.15 0.88 1.88
CA THR A 290 -14.79 1.76 0.76
C THR A 290 -14.19 0.92 -0.39
N PRO A 291 -14.41 1.30 -1.67
CA PRO A 291 -14.11 0.44 -2.82
C PRO A 291 -12.67 0.62 -3.34
N HIS A 292 -11.66 0.33 -2.53
CA HIS A 292 -10.22 0.39 -2.83
C HIS A 292 -9.78 1.76 -3.40
N ILE A 293 -10.17 2.82 -2.69
CA ILE A 293 -9.93 4.22 -3.12
C ILE A 293 -8.88 4.95 -2.30
N ALA A 294 -8.35 4.34 -1.24
CA ALA A 294 -7.42 4.98 -0.32
C ALA A 294 -6.18 5.58 -1.01
N GLY A 295 -5.63 4.89 -2.02
CA GLY A 295 -4.45 5.33 -2.75
C GLY A 295 -4.75 6.06 -4.07
N ALA A 296 -5.99 6.07 -4.55
CA ALA A 296 -6.35 6.52 -5.90
C ALA A 296 -6.62 8.04 -6.02
N LEU A 297 -5.90 8.86 -5.28
CA LEU A 297 -6.02 10.30 -5.34
C LEU A 297 -5.05 10.91 -6.38
N PRO A 298 -5.47 11.92 -7.17
CA PRO A 298 -4.60 12.60 -8.13
C PRO A 298 -3.29 13.11 -7.50
N GLN A 299 -3.34 13.58 -6.25
CA GLN A 299 -2.17 14.07 -5.52
C GLN A 299 -1.11 12.97 -5.29
N ALA A 300 -1.55 11.76 -4.93
CA ALA A 300 -0.69 10.59 -4.75
C ALA A 300 -0.17 10.09 -6.11
N LEU A 301 -1.05 10.02 -7.10
CA LEU A 301 -0.70 9.55 -8.44
C LEU A 301 0.32 10.48 -9.11
N HIS A 302 0.14 11.80 -9.06
CA HIS A 302 1.13 12.76 -9.56
C HIS A 302 2.45 12.77 -8.75
N ALA A 303 2.43 12.30 -7.49
CA ALA A 303 3.68 12.11 -6.75
C ALA A 303 4.56 11.03 -7.38
N ILE A 304 3.98 10.00 -8.03
CA ILE A 304 4.70 8.96 -8.76
C ILE A 304 5.62 9.59 -9.82
N GLY A 305 5.07 10.41 -10.71
CA GLY A 305 5.85 11.07 -11.77
C GLY A 305 6.97 11.95 -11.22
N ARG A 306 6.68 12.71 -10.13
CA ARG A 306 7.71 13.53 -9.48
C ARG A 306 8.85 12.67 -8.88
N MET A 307 8.52 11.55 -8.24
CA MET A 307 9.51 10.62 -7.66
C MET A 307 10.37 9.98 -8.75
N VAL A 308 9.73 9.49 -9.81
CA VAL A 308 10.42 8.90 -10.97
C VAL A 308 11.43 9.91 -11.55
N VAL A 309 11.01 11.14 -11.80
CA VAL A 309 11.90 12.16 -12.40
C VAL A 309 13.03 12.54 -11.45
N ASN A 310 12.74 12.78 -10.16
CA ASN A 310 13.77 13.13 -9.17
C ASN A 310 14.85 12.06 -9.09
N ASP A 311 14.45 10.80 -9.05
CA ASP A 311 15.40 9.70 -8.91
C ASP A 311 16.16 9.41 -10.21
N LEU A 312 15.53 9.54 -11.39
CA LEU A 312 16.24 9.47 -12.67
C LEU A 312 17.27 10.59 -12.81
N GLU A 313 16.96 11.83 -12.40
CA GLU A 313 17.93 12.93 -12.37
C GLU A 313 19.15 12.60 -11.50
N SER A 314 18.92 12.04 -10.30
CA SER A 314 20.00 11.64 -9.39
C SER A 314 20.83 10.49 -9.99
N ILE A 315 20.19 9.44 -10.47
CA ILE A 315 20.85 8.26 -11.06
C ILE A 315 21.71 8.67 -12.27
N PHE A 316 21.19 9.52 -13.17
CA PHE A 316 21.94 9.95 -14.34
C PHE A 316 23.10 10.91 -14.03
N ARG A 317 23.10 11.53 -12.84
CA ARG A 317 24.24 12.27 -12.30
C ARG A 317 25.24 11.38 -11.53
N GLY A 318 24.94 10.09 -11.36
CA GLY A 318 25.73 9.18 -10.53
C GLY A 318 25.53 9.40 -9.02
N GLU A 319 24.42 10.04 -8.62
CA GLU A 319 24.02 10.28 -7.23
C GLU A 319 23.06 9.18 -6.76
N ALA A 320 23.00 8.95 -5.45
CA ALA A 320 22.08 8.00 -4.88
C ALA A 320 20.61 8.50 -4.98
N PRO A 321 19.69 7.71 -5.53
CA PRO A 321 18.27 8.07 -5.55
C PRO A 321 17.65 7.94 -4.14
N ALA A 322 16.64 8.76 -3.84
CA ALA A 322 16.07 8.85 -2.49
C ALA A 322 14.55 9.05 -2.43
N SER A 323 13.88 9.27 -3.57
CA SER A 323 12.44 9.55 -3.58
C SER A 323 11.60 8.28 -3.54
N MET A 324 11.99 7.25 -4.29
CA MET A 324 11.33 5.95 -4.36
C MET A 324 11.81 4.99 -3.26
N GLN A 325 11.08 3.91 -3.06
CA GLN A 325 11.54 2.80 -2.21
C GLN A 325 12.38 1.84 -3.03
N TYR A 326 13.65 1.69 -2.66
CA TYR A 326 14.59 0.83 -3.37
C TYR A 326 14.72 -0.54 -2.73
N LEU A 327 14.69 -1.56 -3.58
CA LEU A 327 14.92 -2.95 -3.18
C LEU A 327 16.37 -3.14 -2.79
N ARG A 328 16.59 -3.87 -1.69
CA ARG A 328 17.92 -4.27 -1.20
C ARG A 328 18.04 -5.78 -1.25
N ALA A 329 19.26 -6.26 -1.41
CA ALA A 329 19.53 -7.71 -1.50
C ALA A 329 18.98 -8.47 -0.27
N GLU A 330 19.05 -7.86 0.93
CA GLU A 330 18.59 -8.46 2.16
C GLU A 330 17.05 -8.62 2.22
N THR A 331 16.32 -7.81 1.45
CA THR A 331 14.84 -7.83 1.45
C THR A 331 14.25 -8.70 0.35
N VAL A 332 15.04 -9.13 -0.64
CA VAL A 332 14.58 -9.99 -1.75
C VAL A 332 13.95 -11.29 -1.26
N PRO A 333 14.52 -12.03 -0.28
CA PRO A 333 13.93 -13.29 0.18
C PRO A 333 12.51 -13.15 0.75
N SER A 334 12.16 -11.98 1.29
CA SER A 334 10.83 -11.71 1.86
C SER A 334 9.78 -11.30 0.82
N LEU A 335 10.19 -11.03 -0.44
CA LEU A 335 9.31 -10.55 -1.51
C LEU A 335 8.84 -11.66 -2.46
N VAL A 336 9.18 -12.91 -2.20
CA VAL A 336 9.00 -14.01 -3.14
C VAL A 336 7.56 -14.49 -3.21
N ARG A 337 7.00 -14.39 -4.42
CA ARG A 337 5.83 -15.08 -4.98
C ARG A 337 4.47 -14.46 -4.73
N PHE A 338 4.18 -13.34 -5.38
CA PHE A 338 2.82 -13.10 -5.84
C PHE A 338 2.60 -13.81 -7.18
N SER A 339 2.06 -15.03 -7.15
CA SER A 339 1.29 -15.49 -8.29
C SER A 339 0.03 -14.60 -8.33
N ASN A 340 -0.09 -13.82 -9.40
CA ASN A 340 -1.27 -13.02 -9.69
C ASN A 340 -2.55 -13.85 -9.53
N PRO A 341 -3.63 -13.26 -8.97
CA PRO A 341 -4.97 -13.85 -9.13
C PRO A 341 -5.37 -13.88 -10.60
#